data_5cdd078ca2f46d3b6f4057b177445e2c
#
_entry.id   5cdd078ca2f46d3b6f4057b177445e2c
#
_cell.length_a   1.000
_cell.length_b   1.000
_cell.length_c   1.000
_cell.angle_alpha   90.00
_cell.angle_beta   90.00
_cell.angle_gamma   90.00
#
_symmetry.space_group_name_H-M   'P 1'
#
loop_
_entity.id
_entity.type
_entity.pdbx_description
1 polymer ?
#
loop_
_entity_poly.entity_id
_entity_poly.type
_entity_poly.pdbx_seq_one_letter_code
_entity_poly.pdbx_strand_id
1 'polypeptide(L)'
;YGWERANWFLPESEAHKGKKPEYEYSWGRQNWFGYAAAEHKAVRQAAGLFDLSTFGKIRVIGRDAEKVLQLICANNVAVEPGRIVYTQWLNEAGGIEADVTVTRLSSDEFLVVTPAATIRREMSWLNRHIPEHTQCVAVDMTVSEAVIAVMGPQARSVLQPVIDQSLESDSFGFGQAKQITIGHINARAHRVSYVGELGWEIYVSSEMTEHAFNTVWHAGQSHGLTLAGMHALDSCRLEKAFRHFGHDISDEDHILEAGLGFAVKTDKPSSQLGQFIGRDAVLALSLIHISEPTRQATI
;
A
#
# COMPACT_ATOMS: atom_id res chain seq x y z
N TYR A 1 -1.97 1.08 -19.21
CA TYR A 1 -0.59 1.21 -18.74
C TYR A 1 0.26 -0.05 -18.97
N GLY A 2 -0.33 -1.15 -19.56
CA GLY A 2 0.37 -2.38 -19.87
C GLY A 2 0.55 -3.37 -18.71
N TRP A 3 0.00 -3.08 -17.55
CA TRP A 3 0.00 -4.00 -16.41
C TRP A 3 -1.25 -4.88 -16.42
N GLU A 4 -1.05 -6.19 -16.24
CA GLU A 4 -2.11 -7.15 -15.98
C GLU A 4 -2.17 -7.49 -14.49
N ARG A 5 -3.38 -7.71 -13.97
CA ARG A 5 -3.61 -8.17 -12.60
C ARG A 5 -4.88 -8.99 -12.56
N ALA A 6 -4.88 -10.04 -11.74
CA ALA A 6 -6.05 -10.87 -11.57
C ALA A 6 -7.13 -10.15 -10.77
N ASN A 7 -8.35 -10.12 -11.28
CA ASN A 7 -9.51 -9.60 -10.57
C ASN A 7 -10.19 -10.67 -9.70
N TRP A 8 -10.18 -11.93 -10.15
CA TRP A 8 -10.58 -13.13 -9.40
C TRP A 8 -9.91 -14.36 -9.99
N PHE A 9 -9.96 -15.47 -9.29
CA PHE A 9 -9.40 -16.74 -9.73
C PHE A 9 -10.50 -17.80 -9.89
N LEU A 10 -10.39 -18.65 -10.92
CA LEU A 10 -11.15 -19.87 -11.00
C LEU A 10 -10.44 -20.97 -10.22
N PRO A 11 -11.09 -21.64 -9.26
CA PRO A 11 -10.49 -22.79 -8.58
C PRO A 11 -10.15 -23.90 -9.57
N GLU A 12 -9.01 -24.55 -9.35
CA GLU A 12 -8.67 -25.76 -10.10
C GLU A 12 -9.68 -26.87 -9.77
N SER A 13 -10.49 -27.24 -10.74
CA SER A 13 -11.44 -28.33 -10.62
C SER A 13 -11.80 -28.87 -12.01
N GLU A 14 -12.30 -30.10 -12.10
CA GLU A 14 -12.79 -30.65 -13.37
C GLU A 14 -13.94 -29.82 -13.97
N ALA A 15 -14.75 -29.15 -13.12
CA ALA A 15 -15.82 -28.28 -13.57
C ALA A 15 -15.35 -27.02 -14.30
N HIS A 16 -14.08 -26.60 -14.03
CA HIS A 16 -13.46 -25.41 -14.63
C HIS A 16 -12.36 -25.73 -15.65
N LYS A 17 -12.12 -27.02 -15.92
CA LYS A 17 -11.10 -27.46 -16.87
C LYS A 17 -11.31 -26.84 -18.25
N GLY A 18 -10.31 -26.10 -18.72
CA GLY A 18 -10.36 -25.39 -20.00
C GLY A 18 -11.22 -24.13 -20.05
N LYS A 19 -11.85 -23.72 -18.94
CA LYS A 19 -12.54 -22.42 -18.85
C LYS A 19 -11.55 -21.29 -18.61
N LYS A 20 -11.83 -20.15 -19.26
CA LYS A 20 -11.12 -18.89 -18.98
C LYS A 20 -11.95 -18.03 -18.05
N PRO A 21 -11.34 -17.27 -17.13
CA PRO A 21 -12.02 -16.33 -16.24
C PRO A 21 -12.40 -15.05 -17.01
N GLU A 22 -13.41 -15.13 -17.86
CA GLU A 22 -13.92 -14.00 -18.65
C GLU A 22 -15.12 -13.35 -17.95
N TYR A 23 -15.32 -12.03 -18.16
CA TYR A 23 -16.49 -11.31 -17.66
C TYR A 23 -17.71 -11.61 -18.51
N GLU A 24 -18.80 -12.01 -17.85
CA GLU A 24 -20.13 -12.07 -18.43
C GLU A 24 -20.98 -10.96 -17.78
N TYR A 25 -21.16 -9.86 -18.50
CA TYR A 25 -21.89 -8.70 -17.99
C TYR A 25 -23.38 -8.98 -17.88
N SER A 26 -23.97 -8.64 -16.75
CA SER A 26 -25.37 -8.89 -16.42
C SER A 26 -25.93 -7.76 -15.56
N TRP A 27 -27.24 -7.51 -15.69
CA TRP A 27 -27.97 -6.64 -14.75
C TRP A 27 -28.23 -7.30 -13.39
N GLY A 28 -28.06 -8.61 -13.29
CA GLY A 28 -28.09 -9.36 -12.05
C GLY A 28 -26.71 -9.46 -11.39
N ARG A 29 -26.56 -10.52 -10.57
CA ARG A 29 -25.28 -10.80 -9.93
C ARG A 29 -24.26 -11.24 -11.00
N GLN A 30 -23.09 -10.64 -10.96
CA GLN A 30 -22.00 -10.92 -11.90
C GLN A 30 -21.49 -12.36 -11.79
N ASN A 31 -21.00 -12.94 -12.89
CA ASN A 31 -20.54 -14.33 -12.94
C ASN A 31 -19.32 -14.59 -12.03
N TRP A 32 -18.50 -13.59 -11.77
CA TRP A 32 -17.31 -13.65 -10.90
C TRP A 32 -17.64 -13.53 -9.40
N PHE A 33 -18.86 -13.08 -9.04
CA PHE A 33 -19.22 -12.78 -7.65
C PHE A 33 -19.00 -13.95 -6.70
N GLY A 34 -19.37 -15.17 -7.09
CA GLY A 34 -19.21 -16.35 -6.23
C GLY A 34 -17.75 -16.66 -5.92
N TYR A 35 -16.88 -16.46 -6.90
CA TYR A 35 -15.43 -16.67 -6.75
C TYR A 35 -14.80 -15.59 -5.85
N ALA A 36 -15.04 -14.34 -6.15
CA ALA A 36 -14.54 -13.22 -5.33
C ALA A 36 -15.08 -13.28 -3.89
N ALA A 37 -16.33 -13.72 -3.67
CA ALA A 37 -16.88 -13.93 -2.33
C ALA A 37 -16.19 -15.07 -1.57
N ALA A 38 -15.81 -16.15 -2.26
CA ALA A 38 -15.04 -17.24 -1.66
C ALA A 38 -13.61 -16.78 -1.29
N GLU A 39 -12.95 -16.03 -2.16
CA GLU A 39 -11.64 -15.40 -1.91
C GLU A 39 -11.72 -14.45 -0.72
N HIS A 40 -12.70 -13.54 -0.68
CA HIS A 40 -12.93 -12.63 0.45
C HIS A 40 -13.08 -13.41 1.76
N LYS A 41 -13.90 -14.47 1.75
CA LYS A 41 -14.11 -15.32 2.93
C LYS A 41 -12.81 -16.01 3.37
N ALA A 42 -12.01 -16.50 2.43
CA ALA A 42 -10.71 -17.10 2.72
C ALA A 42 -9.75 -16.09 3.38
N VAL A 43 -9.69 -14.84 2.87
CA VAL A 43 -8.92 -13.76 3.48
C VAL A 43 -9.35 -13.48 4.93
N ARG A 44 -10.65 -13.48 5.21
CA ARG A 44 -11.17 -13.26 6.57
C ARG A 44 -10.96 -14.43 7.53
N GLN A 45 -10.99 -15.67 7.03
CA GLN A 45 -10.99 -16.88 7.87
C GLN A 45 -9.64 -17.62 7.91
N ALA A 46 -8.83 -17.46 6.87
CA ALA A 46 -7.55 -18.12 6.72
C ALA A 46 -6.48 -17.15 6.22
N ALA A 47 -6.13 -17.18 4.93
CA ALA A 47 -5.23 -16.23 4.30
C ALA A 47 -5.48 -16.13 2.78
N GLY A 48 -5.31 -14.93 2.24
CA GLY A 48 -5.25 -14.66 0.81
C GLY A 48 -3.83 -14.34 0.36
N LEU A 49 -3.46 -14.84 -0.82
CA LEU A 49 -2.23 -14.50 -1.53
C LEU A 49 -2.59 -13.56 -2.68
N PHE A 50 -2.05 -12.36 -2.65
CA PHE A 50 -2.29 -11.31 -3.64
C PHE A 50 -1.02 -11.00 -4.42
N ASP A 51 -1.15 -10.82 -5.73
CA ASP A 51 -0.11 -10.19 -6.55
C ASP A 51 -0.35 -8.68 -6.58
N LEU A 52 0.51 -7.95 -5.88
CA LEU A 52 0.53 -6.49 -5.82
C LEU A 52 1.72 -5.89 -6.60
N SER A 53 2.35 -6.67 -7.49
CA SER A 53 3.54 -6.25 -8.24
C SER A 53 3.32 -5.01 -9.11
N THR A 54 2.06 -4.70 -9.42
CA THR A 54 1.70 -3.50 -10.19
C THR A 54 1.80 -2.19 -9.41
N PHE A 55 1.95 -2.22 -8.08
CA PHE A 55 2.17 -1.00 -7.31
C PHE A 55 3.38 -0.22 -7.83
N GLY A 56 3.25 1.10 -7.92
CA GLY A 56 4.36 1.97 -8.16
C GLY A 56 5.35 1.93 -7.00
N LYS A 57 6.62 1.74 -7.30
CA LYS A 57 7.72 1.71 -6.33
C LYS A 57 8.75 2.74 -6.72
N ILE A 58 8.83 3.83 -5.96
CA ILE A 58 9.72 4.94 -6.23
C ILE A 58 10.79 4.97 -5.14
N ARG A 59 12.06 4.84 -5.53
CA ARG A 59 13.19 5.10 -4.62
C ARG A 59 13.50 6.58 -4.63
N VAL A 60 13.51 7.19 -3.44
CA VAL A 60 13.96 8.57 -3.23
C VAL A 60 15.29 8.48 -2.50
N ILE A 61 16.37 8.91 -3.17
CA ILE A 61 17.74 8.62 -2.75
C ILE A 61 18.55 9.91 -2.69
N GLY A 62 19.34 10.08 -1.65
CA GLY A 62 20.29 11.15 -1.50
C GLY A 62 20.28 11.74 -0.10
N ARG A 63 21.37 12.44 0.27
CA ARG A 63 21.52 13.02 1.61
C ARG A 63 20.43 14.02 2.00
N ASP A 64 19.71 14.57 1.01
CA ASP A 64 18.60 15.50 1.22
C ASP A 64 17.23 14.85 1.02
N ALA A 65 17.16 13.51 0.80
CA ALA A 65 15.91 12.79 0.55
C ALA A 65 14.88 12.97 1.69
N GLU A 66 15.32 12.90 2.96
CA GLU A 66 14.46 13.17 4.13
C GLU A 66 13.88 14.58 4.07
N LYS A 67 14.71 15.60 3.78
CA LYS A 67 14.25 17.00 3.74
C LYS A 67 13.21 17.24 2.66
N VAL A 68 13.43 16.64 1.48
CA VAL A 68 12.50 16.71 0.34
C VAL A 68 11.19 16.02 0.68
N LEU A 69 11.25 14.80 1.22
CA LEU A 69 10.04 14.08 1.60
C LEU A 69 9.29 14.74 2.78
N GLN A 70 9.98 15.38 3.72
CA GLN A 70 9.35 16.18 4.76
C GLN A 70 8.63 17.42 4.22
N LEU A 71 9.09 17.99 3.09
CA LEU A 71 8.40 19.07 2.40
C LEU A 71 7.15 18.59 1.69
N ILE A 72 7.16 17.37 1.12
CA ILE A 72 6.09 16.86 0.26
C ILE A 72 5.01 16.10 1.06
N CYS A 73 5.41 15.29 2.05
CA CYS A 73 4.50 14.44 2.81
C CYS A 73 3.78 15.22 3.92
N ALA A 74 2.48 15.01 4.08
CA ALA A 74 1.70 15.60 5.17
C ALA A 74 2.04 14.99 6.55
N ASN A 75 2.49 13.72 6.57
CA ASN A 75 2.94 13.06 7.79
C ASN A 75 4.46 13.27 8.03
N ASN A 76 4.92 12.91 9.23
CA ASN A 76 6.33 12.93 9.57
C ASN A 76 7.04 11.67 9.04
N VAL A 77 7.96 11.83 8.10
CA VAL A 77 8.77 10.75 7.52
C VAL A 77 10.21 10.71 8.06
N ALA A 78 10.57 11.64 8.97
CA ALA A 78 11.81 11.60 9.72
C ALA A 78 11.70 10.58 10.88
N VAL A 79 11.70 9.32 10.51
CA VAL A 79 11.56 8.16 11.40
C VAL A 79 12.79 7.26 11.30
N GLU A 80 12.94 6.29 12.18
CA GLU A 80 14.04 5.34 12.13
C GLU A 80 13.99 4.46 10.88
N PRO A 81 15.14 4.02 10.33
CA PRO A 81 15.17 3.02 9.25
C PRO A 81 14.34 1.78 9.61
N GLY A 82 13.64 1.24 8.61
CA GLY A 82 12.70 0.13 8.78
C GLY A 82 11.30 0.55 9.24
N ARG A 83 10.99 1.86 9.36
CA ARG A 83 9.63 2.33 9.63
C ARG A 83 8.90 2.69 8.35
N ILE A 84 7.61 2.33 8.32
CA ILE A 84 6.66 2.64 7.25
C ILE A 84 5.73 3.73 7.76
N VAL A 85 5.56 4.79 6.99
CA VAL A 85 4.67 5.91 7.28
C VAL A 85 3.62 6.00 6.19
N TYR A 86 2.36 5.91 6.56
CA TYR A 86 1.24 6.22 5.67
C TYR A 86 1.04 7.73 5.63
N THR A 87 0.97 8.30 4.45
CA THR A 87 0.91 9.76 4.26
C THR A 87 0.27 10.12 2.94
N GLN A 88 -0.31 11.31 2.89
CA GLN A 88 -0.75 11.94 1.66
C GLN A 88 0.22 13.04 1.24
N TRP A 89 0.29 13.31 -0.06
CA TRP A 89 0.83 14.53 -0.61
C TRP A 89 -0.34 15.45 -0.91
N LEU A 90 -0.17 16.72 -0.62
CA LEU A 90 -1.23 17.71 -0.76
C LEU A 90 -0.81 18.79 -1.74
N ASN A 91 -1.80 19.38 -2.45
CA ASN A 91 -1.60 20.63 -3.13
C ASN A 91 -1.69 21.82 -2.17
N GLU A 92 -1.43 23.03 -2.65
CA GLU A 92 -1.44 24.25 -1.83
C GLU A 92 -2.82 24.55 -1.22
N ALA A 93 -3.90 24.09 -1.86
CA ALA A 93 -5.26 24.22 -1.37
C ALA A 93 -5.67 23.14 -0.37
N GLY A 94 -4.80 22.16 -0.06
CA GLY A 94 -5.07 21.06 0.85
C GLY A 94 -5.76 19.84 0.23
N GLY A 95 -5.95 19.82 -1.10
CA GLY A 95 -6.45 18.66 -1.85
C GLY A 95 -5.42 17.54 -1.92
N ILE A 96 -5.89 16.30 -2.00
CA ILE A 96 -5.04 15.10 -1.95
C ILE A 96 -4.44 14.83 -3.33
N GLU A 97 -3.15 15.03 -3.49
CA GLU A 97 -2.42 14.74 -4.73
C GLU A 97 -1.95 13.29 -4.86
N ALA A 98 -1.62 12.66 -3.74
CA ALA A 98 -1.23 11.26 -3.69
C ALA A 98 -1.57 10.64 -2.34
N ASP A 99 -1.82 9.33 -2.34
CA ASP A 99 -2.08 8.50 -1.16
C ASP A 99 -1.06 7.36 -1.16
N VAL A 100 -0.05 7.44 -0.28
CA VAL A 100 1.16 6.63 -0.39
C VAL A 100 1.63 6.09 0.96
N THR A 101 2.45 5.05 0.92
CA THR A 101 3.31 4.69 2.04
C THR A 101 4.75 5.07 1.74
N VAL A 102 5.44 5.60 2.75
CA VAL A 102 6.86 5.94 2.70
C VAL A 102 7.60 5.10 3.71
N THR A 103 8.52 4.28 3.24
CA THR A 103 9.38 3.44 4.09
C THR A 103 10.79 4.02 4.10
N ARG A 104 11.31 4.33 5.29
CA ARG A 104 12.73 4.67 5.40
C ARG A 104 13.56 3.41 5.35
N LEU A 105 14.42 3.27 4.33
CA LEU A 105 15.26 2.08 4.14
C LEU A 105 16.63 2.25 4.79
N SER A 106 17.20 3.47 4.70
CA SER A 106 18.47 3.84 5.32
C SER A 106 18.46 5.32 5.75
N SER A 107 19.61 5.87 6.08
CA SER A 107 19.77 7.30 6.40
C SER A 107 19.36 8.21 5.25
N ASP A 108 19.59 7.78 4.01
CA ASP A 108 19.53 8.57 2.78
C ASP A 108 18.70 7.91 1.66
N GLU A 109 17.94 6.86 2.00
CA GLU A 109 17.12 6.11 1.04
C GLU A 109 15.73 5.82 1.59
N PHE A 110 14.71 6.13 0.78
CA PHE A 110 13.30 5.89 1.07
C PHE A 110 12.64 5.15 -0.09
N LEU A 111 11.66 4.32 0.23
CA LEU A 111 10.76 3.70 -0.75
C LEU A 111 9.37 4.33 -0.59
N VAL A 112 8.86 4.91 -1.66
CA VAL A 112 7.47 5.34 -1.79
C VAL A 112 6.72 4.29 -2.58
N VAL A 113 5.61 3.80 -2.01
CA VAL A 113 4.69 2.86 -2.68
C VAL A 113 3.37 3.54 -2.95
N THR A 114 2.89 3.40 -4.18
CA THR A 114 1.75 4.13 -4.72
C THR A 114 0.90 3.27 -5.64
N PRO A 115 -0.38 3.63 -5.93
CA PRO A 115 -1.20 2.89 -6.90
C PRO A 115 -0.58 2.89 -8.31
N ALA A 116 -0.74 1.77 -9.02
CA ALA A 116 -0.18 1.58 -10.37
C ALA A 116 -0.62 2.66 -11.38
N ALA A 117 -1.87 3.14 -11.25
CA ALA A 117 -2.46 4.09 -12.19
C ALA A 117 -1.85 5.50 -12.11
N THR A 118 -1.28 5.88 -10.98
CA THR A 118 -0.87 7.25 -10.65
C THR A 118 0.64 7.47 -10.64
N ILE A 119 1.44 6.42 -10.79
CA ILE A 119 2.90 6.49 -10.67
C ILE A 119 3.55 7.60 -11.51
N ARG A 120 3.09 7.82 -12.74
CA ARG A 120 3.65 8.88 -13.60
C ARG A 120 3.33 10.28 -13.08
N ARG A 121 2.11 10.46 -12.54
CA ARG A 121 1.68 11.71 -11.90
C ARG A 121 2.55 12.00 -10.68
N GLU A 122 2.75 11.02 -9.86
CA GLU A 122 3.51 11.14 -8.62
C GLU A 122 5.01 11.29 -8.85
N MET A 123 5.58 10.61 -9.84
CA MET A 123 6.95 10.89 -10.29
C MET A 123 7.11 12.32 -10.79
N SER A 124 6.13 12.84 -11.55
CA SER A 124 6.13 14.23 -12.00
C SER A 124 6.02 15.21 -10.83
N TRP A 125 5.16 14.88 -9.83
CA TRP A 125 5.02 15.66 -8.60
C TRP A 125 6.32 15.72 -7.81
N LEU A 126 6.94 14.57 -7.54
CA LEU A 126 8.23 14.48 -6.88
C LEU A 126 9.30 15.33 -7.58
N ASN A 127 9.49 15.11 -8.89
CA ASN A 127 10.52 15.79 -9.65
C ASN A 127 10.32 17.31 -9.68
N ARG A 128 9.07 17.79 -9.66
CA ARG A 128 8.75 19.22 -9.61
C ARG A 128 9.11 19.85 -8.25
N HIS A 129 9.03 19.07 -7.17
CA HIS A 129 9.23 19.54 -5.81
C HIS A 129 10.60 19.16 -5.22
N ILE A 130 11.47 18.50 -5.99
CA ILE A 130 12.89 18.34 -5.64
C ILE A 130 13.63 19.62 -6.06
N PRO A 131 14.10 20.45 -5.11
CA PRO A 131 14.81 21.67 -5.48
C PRO A 131 16.16 21.37 -6.14
N GLU A 132 16.53 22.12 -7.16
CA GLU A 132 17.75 21.89 -7.96
C GLU A 132 19.05 21.86 -7.13
N HIS A 133 19.09 22.60 -6.02
CA HIS A 133 20.26 22.66 -5.14
C HIS A 133 20.34 21.49 -4.14
N THR A 134 19.40 20.56 -4.17
CA THR A 134 19.40 19.40 -3.26
C THR A 134 20.10 18.19 -3.89
N GLN A 135 20.70 17.36 -3.04
CA GLN A 135 21.19 16.04 -3.45
C GLN A 135 20.10 14.99 -3.17
N CYS A 136 19.14 14.94 -4.06
CA CYS A 136 18.00 14.02 -4.01
C CYS A 136 17.57 13.67 -5.42
N VAL A 137 17.34 12.38 -5.66
CA VAL A 137 16.79 11.86 -6.93
C VAL A 137 15.65 10.90 -6.65
N ALA A 138 14.65 10.89 -7.52
CA ALA A 138 13.57 9.91 -7.52
C ALA A 138 13.77 8.95 -8.70
N VAL A 139 13.69 7.64 -8.43
CA VAL A 139 13.89 6.58 -9.43
C VAL A 139 12.71 5.62 -9.40
N ASP A 140 12.07 5.40 -10.55
CA ASP A 140 11.02 4.40 -10.69
C ASP A 140 11.63 2.99 -10.73
N MET A 141 11.32 2.20 -9.70
CA MET A 141 11.76 0.81 -9.54
C MET A 141 10.63 -0.21 -9.75
N THR A 142 9.50 0.23 -10.32
CA THR A 142 8.27 -0.57 -10.40
C THR A 142 8.50 -1.93 -11.07
N VAL A 143 9.26 -1.96 -12.16
CA VAL A 143 9.53 -3.20 -12.90
C VAL A 143 10.63 -4.07 -12.28
N SER A 144 11.42 -3.53 -11.37
CA SER A 144 12.57 -4.22 -10.78
C SER A 144 12.21 -5.04 -9.55
N GLU A 145 11.10 -4.72 -8.88
CA GLU A 145 10.63 -5.41 -7.68
C GLU A 145 9.19 -5.89 -7.88
N ALA A 146 8.93 -7.15 -7.62
CA ALA A 146 7.60 -7.71 -7.46
C ALA A 146 7.14 -7.58 -6.00
N VAL A 147 5.82 -7.60 -5.78
CA VAL A 147 5.21 -7.57 -4.45
C VAL A 147 4.19 -8.69 -4.33
N ILE A 148 4.48 -9.65 -3.47
CA ILE A 148 3.58 -10.74 -3.10
C ILE A 148 3.05 -10.44 -1.70
N ALA A 149 1.72 -10.35 -1.53
CA ALA A 149 1.14 -10.09 -0.23
C ALA A 149 0.39 -11.30 0.32
N VAL A 150 0.65 -11.62 1.59
CA VAL A 150 -0.10 -12.65 2.32
C VAL A 150 -0.85 -11.96 3.45
N MET A 151 -2.17 -12.00 3.39
CA MET A 151 -3.05 -11.28 4.31
C MET A 151 -4.18 -12.19 4.80
N GLY A 152 -4.39 -12.21 6.12
CA GLY A 152 -5.42 -13.00 6.79
C GLY A 152 -4.95 -13.49 8.17
N PRO A 153 -5.83 -14.04 9.01
CA PRO A 153 -5.49 -14.52 10.35
C PRO A 153 -4.35 -15.55 10.37
N GLN A 154 -4.24 -16.37 9.32
CA GLN A 154 -3.22 -17.40 9.18
C GLN A 154 -1.94 -16.92 8.45
N ALA A 155 -1.83 -15.64 8.09
CA ALA A 155 -0.69 -15.14 7.33
C ALA A 155 0.67 -15.45 7.98
N ARG A 156 0.76 -15.35 9.32
CA ARG A 156 1.98 -15.72 10.08
C ARG A 156 2.27 -17.21 9.96
N SER A 157 1.28 -18.07 10.13
CA SER A 157 1.43 -19.53 10.04
C SER A 157 1.89 -19.96 8.66
N VAL A 158 1.44 -19.28 7.61
CA VAL A 158 1.88 -19.50 6.23
C VAL A 158 3.34 -19.09 6.02
N LEU A 159 3.72 -17.91 6.51
CA LEU A 159 5.00 -17.30 6.18
C LEU A 159 6.16 -17.75 7.09
N GLN A 160 5.91 -18.00 8.39
CA GLN A 160 6.98 -18.31 9.34
C GLN A 160 7.80 -19.56 8.98
N PRO A 161 7.23 -20.64 8.42
CA PRO A 161 8.02 -21.81 8.03
C PRO A 161 9.05 -21.57 6.90
N VAL A 162 8.86 -20.51 6.11
CA VAL A 162 9.69 -20.19 4.93
C VAL A 162 10.49 -18.91 5.08
N ILE A 163 10.38 -18.24 6.22
CA ILE A 163 11.11 -16.99 6.55
C ILE A 163 11.96 -17.24 7.80
N ASP A 164 13.25 -16.95 7.71
CA ASP A 164 14.20 -17.17 8.82
C ASP A 164 13.98 -16.22 10.00
N GLN A 165 13.51 -14.99 9.73
CA GLN A 165 13.29 -13.99 10.76
C GLN A 165 11.97 -14.24 11.49
N SER A 166 11.92 -13.95 12.78
CA SER A 166 10.71 -14.03 13.56
C SER A 166 9.65 -13.02 13.06
N LEU A 167 8.44 -13.51 12.77
CA LEU A 167 7.26 -12.74 12.41
C LEU A 167 6.38 -12.41 13.61
N GLU A 168 6.80 -12.75 14.85
CA GLU A 168 6.07 -12.42 16.05
C GLU A 168 5.93 -10.90 16.24
N SER A 169 4.83 -10.48 16.88
CA SER A 169 4.46 -9.05 16.98
C SER A 169 5.49 -8.22 17.74
N ASP A 170 6.15 -8.81 18.74
CA ASP A 170 7.19 -8.14 19.52
C ASP A 170 8.50 -7.98 18.72
N SER A 171 8.75 -8.91 17.79
CA SER A 171 9.92 -8.86 16.93
C SER A 171 9.67 -8.06 15.65
N PHE A 172 8.47 -8.14 15.07
CA PHE A 172 8.12 -7.50 13.83
C PHE A 172 6.76 -6.79 13.96
N GLY A 173 6.77 -5.56 14.48
CA GLY A 173 5.59 -4.75 14.74
C GLY A 173 4.91 -4.21 13.48
N PHE A 174 3.65 -3.81 13.61
CA PHE A 174 2.91 -3.13 12.54
C PHE A 174 3.63 -1.84 12.10
N GLY A 175 3.63 -1.57 10.79
CA GLY A 175 4.31 -0.42 10.21
C GLY A 175 5.85 -0.54 10.22
N GLN A 176 6.38 -1.76 10.31
CA GLN A 176 7.80 -2.04 10.14
C GLN A 176 8.09 -2.71 8.81
N ALA A 177 9.27 -2.44 8.29
CA ALA A 177 9.87 -3.13 7.15
C ALA A 177 11.19 -3.77 7.61
N LYS A 178 11.43 -5.03 7.20
CA LYS A 178 12.66 -5.76 7.53
C LYS A 178 13.18 -6.49 6.33
N GLN A 179 14.51 -6.58 6.24
CA GLN A 179 15.15 -7.56 5.37
C GLN A 179 14.88 -8.95 5.93
N ILE A 180 14.54 -9.86 5.06
CA ILE A 180 14.23 -11.24 5.37
C ILE A 180 14.90 -12.17 4.35
N THR A 181 15.02 -13.44 4.72
CA THR A 181 15.31 -14.52 3.77
C THR A 181 14.04 -15.35 3.61
N ILE A 182 13.60 -15.55 2.38
CA ILE A 182 12.48 -16.43 2.05
C ILE A 182 12.97 -17.60 1.22
N GLY A 183 12.89 -18.83 1.77
CA GLY A 183 13.60 -19.96 1.21
C GLY A 183 15.10 -19.68 1.18
N HIS A 184 15.66 -19.42 -0.01
CA HIS A 184 17.09 -19.12 -0.18
C HIS A 184 17.34 -17.75 -0.85
N ILE A 185 16.34 -16.89 -0.92
CA ILE A 185 16.45 -15.56 -1.54
C ILE A 185 16.30 -14.44 -0.53
N ASN A 186 17.02 -13.35 -0.77
CA ASN A 186 16.84 -12.12 -0.02
C ASN A 186 15.58 -11.40 -0.48
N ALA A 187 14.79 -10.94 0.48
CA ALA A 187 13.58 -10.17 0.27
C ALA A 187 13.45 -9.08 1.34
N ARG A 188 12.48 -8.22 1.17
CA ARG A 188 12.07 -7.26 2.20
C ARG A 188 10.59 -7.48 2.51
N ALA A 189 10.25 -7.66 3.77
CA ALA A 189 8.87 -7.75 4.22
C ALA A 189 8.42 -6.43 4.86
N HIS A 190 7.23 -5.98 4.50
CA HIS A 190 6.53 -4.86 5.11
C HIS A 190 5.34 -5.39 5.89
N ARG A 191 5.27 -5.16 7.20
CA ARG A 191 4.11 -5.54 7.99
C ARG A 191 3.03 -4.48 7.88
N VAL A 192 2.30 -4.55 6.81
CA VAL A 192 1.13 -3.73 6.47
C VAL A 192 0.06 -4.61 5.85
N SER A 193 -1.18 -4.11 5.79
CA SER A 193 -2.28 -4.84 5.20
C SER A 193 -3.35 -3.87 4.71
N TYR A 194 -3.80 -4.04 3.48
CA TYR A 194 -4.88 -3.24 2.91
C TYR A 194 -6.25 -3.92 3.03
N VAL A 195 -6.30 -5.13 3.59
CA VAL A 195 -7.55 -5.85 3.86
C VAL A 195 -8.00 -5.77 5.33
N GLY A 196 -7.17 -5.16 6.19
CA GLY A 196 -7.47 -4.99 7.61
C GLY A 196 -7.38 -6.27 8.45
N GLU A 197 -6.63 -7.26 7.97
CA GLU A 197 -6.22 -8.45 8.69
C GLU A 197 -4.70 -8.43 8.91
N LEU A 198 -4.18 -9.41 9.68
CA LEU A 198 -2.74 -9.62 9.79
C LEU A 198 -2.14 -9.86 8.40
N GLY A 199 -1.02 -9.24 8.08
CA GLY A 199 -0.42 -9.44 6.77
C GLY A 199 0.96 -8.84 6.60
N TRP A 200 1.62 -9.30 5.53
CA TRP A 200 2.88 -8.81 5.05
C TRP A 200 2.86 -8.68 3.53
N GLU A 201 3.43 -7.60 3.05
CA GLU A 201 3.85 -7.43 1.67
C GLU A 201 5.33 -7.81 1.55
N ILE A 202 5.64 -8.72 0.65
CA ILE A 202 7.00 -9.25 0.44
C ILE A 202 7.51 -8.72 -0.89
N TYR A 203 8.55 -7.91 -0.83
CA TYR A 203 9.21 -7.28 -1.96
C TYR A 203 10.41 -8.12 -2.36
N VAL A 204 10.43 -8.59 -3.59
CA VAL A 204 11.50 -9.42 -4.16
C VAL A 204 11.93 -8.85 -5.51
N SER A 205 13.16 -9.13 -5.92
CA SER A 205 13.57 -8.81 -7.30
C SER A 205 12.71 -9.57 -8.31
N SER A 206 12.44 -8.96 -9.46
CA SER A 206 11.50 -9.51 -10.44
C SER A 206 11.89 -10.92 -10.92
N GLU A 207 13.19 -11.20 -11.06
CA GLU A 207 13.67 -12.52 -11.46
C GLU A 207 13.46 -13.63 -10.40
N MET A 208 13.21 -13.27 -9.14
CA MET A 208 12.98 -14.23 -8.04
C MET A 208 11.50 -14.39 -7.68
N THR A 209 10.61 -13.71 -8.42
CA THR A 209 9.17 -13.66 -8.10
C THR A 209 8.52 -15.05 -8.13
N GLU A 210 8.79 -15.85 -9.17
CA GLU A 210 8.22 -17.19 -9.31
C GLU A 210 8.66 -18.11 -8.17
N HIS A 211 9.93 -18.04 -7.79
CA HIS A 211 10.46 -18.83 -6.67
C HIS A 211 9.79 -18.41 -5.35
N ALA A 212 9.70 -17.09 -5.07
CA ALA A 212 9.05 -16.60 -3.86
C ALA A 212 7.58 -16.99 -3.81
N PHE A 213 6.85 -16.80 -4.91
CA PHE A 213 5.46 -17.18 -5.03
C PHE A 213 5.25 -18.69 -4.75
N ASN A 214 6.00 -19.55 -5.41
CA ASN A 214 5.88 -21.00 -5.25
C ASN A 214 6.23 -21.43 -3.82
N THR A 215 7.26 -20.82 -3.21
CA THR A 215 7.65 -21.10 -1.83
C THR A 215 6.50 -20.79 -0.85
N VAL A 216 5.92 -19.61 -0.97
CA VAL A 216 4.76 -19.19 -0.15
C VAL A 216 3.53 -20.04 -0.44
N TRP A 217 3.23 -20.28 -1.72
CA TRP A 217 2.07 -21.05 -2.16
C TRP A 217 2.09 -22.46 -1.58
N HIS A 218 3.21 -23.17 -1.68
CA HIS A 218 3.34 -24.51 -1.14
C HIS A 218 3.22 -24.55 0.39
N ALA A 219 3.88 -23.61 1.08
CA ALA A 219 3.79 -23.53 2.53
C ALA A 219 2.37 -23.25 3.03
N GLY A 220 1.60 -22.49 2.25
CA GLY A 220 0.25 -22.06 2.65
C GLY A 220 -0.85 -23.09 2.46
N GLN A 221 -0.63 -24.19 1.71
CA GLN A 221 -1.67 -25.17 1.39
C GLN A 221 -2.31 -25.78 2.63
N SER A 222 -1.52 -26.11 3.63
CA SER A 222 -2.02 -26.67 4.90
C SER A 222 -2.72 -25.67 5.81
N HIS A 223 -2.60 -24.37 5.50
CA HIS A 223 -3.18 -23.26 6.27
C HIS A 223 -4.36 -22.58 5.57
N GLY A 224 -4.88 -23.18 4.49
CA GLY A 224 -6.02 -22.65 3.74
C GLY A 224 -5.71 -21.38 2.93
N LEU A 225 -4.43 -21.19 2.53
CA LEU A 225 -4.04 -20.11 1.64
C LEU A 225 -4.75 -20.22 0.31
N THR A 226 -5.35 -19.13 -0.14
CA THR A 226 -6.10 -19.05 -1.40
C THR A 226 -5.56 -17.88 -2.23
N LEU A 227 -5.46 -18.06 -3.55
CA LEU A 227 -5.24 -16.93 -4.45
C LEU A 227 -6.41 -15.97 -4.34
N ALA A 228 -6.14 -14.69 -4.21
CA ALA A 228 -7.16 -13.67 -4.08
C ALA A 228 -6.91 -12.49 -5.04
N GLY A 229 -7.95 -12.13 -5.77
CA GLY A 229 -7.90 -11.08 -6.77
C GLY A 229 -8.32 -9.71 -6.24
N MET A 230 -8.32 -8.72 -7.17
CA MET A 230 -8.60 -7.32 -6.83
C MET A 230 -10.04 -7.11 -6.33
N HIS A 231 -11.01 -7.92 -6.77
CA HIS A 231 -12.40 -7.81 -6.26
C HIS A 231 -12.50 -8.20 -4.77
N ALA A 232 -11.77 -9.24 -4.35
CA ALA A 232 -11.71 -9.61 -2.95
C ALA A 232 -10.96 -8.56 -2.12
N LEU A 233 -9.84 -8.04 -2.63
CA LEU A 233 -9.07 -6.97 -1.97
C LEU A 233 -9.94 -5.73 -1.77
N ASP A 234 -10.65 -5.28 -2.81
CA ASP A 234 -11.50 -4.08 -2.76
C ASP A 234 -12.67 -4.26 -1.78
N SER A 235 -13.32 -5.42 -1.82
CA SER A 235 -14.38 -5.76 -0.86
C SER A 235 -13.88 -5.76 0.59
N CYS A 236 -12.70 -6.34 0.85
CA CYS A 236 -12.10 -6.39 2.18
C CYS A 236 -11.70 -4.99 2.69
N ARG A 237 -11.07 -4.15 1.86
CA ARG A 237 -10.66 -2.81 2.29
C ARG A 237 -11.85 -1.89 2.59
N LEU A 238 -12.96 -2.04 1.82
CA LEU A 238 -14.20 -1.30 2.03
C LEU A 238 -14.80 -1.55 3.42
N GLU A 239 -14.83 -2.81 3.88
CA GLU A 239 -15.31 -3.15 5.23
C GLU A 239 -14.52 -2.47 6.35
N LYS A 240 -13.28 -2.08 6.09
CA LYS A 240 -12.40 -1.38 7.04
C LYS A 240 -12.35 0.13 6.81
N ALA A 241 -13.15 0.63 5.87
CA ALA A 241 -13.16 2.03 5.46
C ALA A 241 -11.78 2.54 4.99
N PHE A 242 -10.91 1.67 4.44
CA PHE A 242 -9.66 2.08 3.82
C PHE A 242 -9.94 2.75 2.49
N ARG A 243 -9.36 3.93 2.28
CA ARG A 243 -9.56 4.75 1.09
C ARG A 243 -8.77 4.19 -0.10
N HIS A 244 -9.30 4.41 -1.29
CA HIS A 244 -8.65 4.08 -2.55
C HIS A 244 -8.57 5.35 -3.40
N PHE A 245 -7.37 5.87 -3.59
CA PHE A 245 -7.14 7.04 -4.41
C PHE A 245 -7.54 6.79 -5.88
N GLY A 246 -8.34 7.69 -6.42
CA GLY A 246 -8.94 7.56 -7.75
C GLY A 246 -10.28 6.83 -7.79
N HIS A 247 -10.79 6.35 -6.63
CA HIS A 247 -12.13 5.75 -6.49
C HIS A 247 -12.95 6.46 -5.42
N ASP A 248 -12.46 6.49 -4.18
CA ASP A 248 -13.17 7.08 -3.03
C ASP A 248 -12.70 8.51 -2.75
N ILE A 249 -11.47 8.81 -3.09
CA ILE A 249 -10.81 10.11 -2.88
C ILE A 249 -10.02 10.51 -4.12
N SER A 250 -9.91 11.83 -4.33
CA SER A 250 -9.24 12.45 -5.47
C SER A 250 -8.53 13.75 -5.03
N ASP A 251 -8.00 14.50 -5.98
CA ASP A 251 -7.40 15.81 -5.75
C ASP A 251 -8.44 16.93 -5.45
N GLU A 252 -9.72 16.64 -5.64
CA GLU A 252 -10.81 17.52 -5.24
C GLU A 252 -11.19 17.38 -3.75
N ASP A 253 -10.77 16.25 -3.11
CA ASP A 253 -11.09 15.97 -1.73
C ASP A 253 -10.05 16.57 -0.77
N HIS A 254 -10.53 17.23 0.28
CA HIS A 254 -9.65 17.72 1.34
C HIS A 254 -9.35 16.60 2.34
N ILE A 255 -8.11 16.55 2.82
CA ILE A 255 -7.63 15.44 3.67
C ILE A 255 -8.47 15.24 4.95
N LEU A 256 -9.01 16.30 5.55
CA LEU A 256 -9.84 16.19 6.75
C LEU A 256 -11.23 15.64 6.42
N GLU A 257 -11.82 16.05 5.30
CA GLU A 257 -13.12 15.56 4.78
C GLU A 257 -13.04 14.09 4.39
N ALA A 258 -11.89 13.66 3.84
CA ALA A 258 -11.60 12.25 3.56
C ALA A 258 -11.45 11.38 4.83
N GLY A 259 -11.43 11.98 6.03
CA GLY A 259 -11.24 11.28 7.29
C GLY A 259 -9.81 10.80 7.51
N LEU A 260 -8.81 11.42 6.84
CA LEU A 260 -7.41 11.05 6.89
C LEU A 260 -6.56 11.97 7.80
N GLY A 261 -7.20 12.77 8.65
CA GLY A 261 -6.52 13.70 9.56
C GLY A 261 -5.50 13.02 10.49
N PHE A 262 -5.66 11.73 10.80
CA PHE A 262 -4.69 10.96 11.60
C PHE A 262 -3.32 10.81 10.92
N ALA A 263 -3.29 10.88 9.59
CA ALA A 263 -2.08 10.79 8.76
C ALA A 263 -1.44 12.16 8.48
N VAL A 264 -1.92 13.22 9.12
CA VAL A 264 -1.36 14.58 9.01
C VAL A 264 -0.69 14.97 10.31
N LYS A 265 0.53 15.52 10.22
CA LYS A 265 1.30 16.04 11.35
C LYS A 265 1.63 17.53 11.14
N THR A 266 0.67 18.40 11.49
CA THR A 266 0.84 19.85 11.33
C THR A 266 1.90 20.44 12.26
N ASP A 267 2.25 19.72 13.32
CA ASP A 267 3.25 20.04 14.34
C ASP A 267 4.62 19.37 14.09
N LYS A 268 4.78 18.62 12.99
CA LYS A 268 6.07 17.99 12.68
C LYS A 268 7.14 19.08 12.46
N PRO A 269 8.43 18.78 12.73
CA PRO A 269 9.50 19.71 12.47
C PRO A 269 9.48 20.18 11.01
N SER A 270 9.61 21.48 10.79
CA SER A 270 9.80 22.02 9.45
C SER A 270 11.04 21.41 8.82
N SER A 271 10.95 21.06 7.55
CA SER A 271 12.11 20.77 6.75
C SER A 271 12.99 22.03 6.66
N GLN A 272 14.29 21.86 6.45
CA GLN A 272 15.15 23.00 6.09
C GLN A 272 14.70 23.69 4.78
N LEU A 273 13.85 23.02 4.00
CA LEU A 273 13.24 23.53 2.77
C LEU A 273 11.89 24.24 3.00
N GLY A 274 11.32 24.20 4.22
CA GLY A 274 10.07 24.83 4.58
C GLY A 274 9.06 23.88 5.25
N GLN A 275 7.84 24.37 5.44
CA GLN A 275 6.70 23.57 5.89
C GLN A 275 6.19 22.68 4.75
N PHE A 276 5.46 21.59 5.09
CA PHE A 276 4.92 20.74 4.04
C PHE A 276 3.82 21.45 3.22
N ILE A 277 3.74 21.08 1.95
CA ILE A 277 2.80 21.65 0.99
C ILE A 277 1.36 21.41 1.47
N GLY A 278 0.51 22.44 1.43
CA GLY A 278 -0.89 22.38 1.85
C GLY A 278 -1.13 22.52 3.37
N ARG A 279 -0.07 22.68 4.20
CA ARG A 279 -0.20 22.81 5.66
C ARG A 279 -1.15 23.92 6.10
N ASP A 280 -1.02 25.09 5.52
CA ASP A 280 -1.80 26.26 5.94
C ASP A 280 -3.28 26.08 5.58
N ALA A 281 -3.60 25.45 4.45
CA ALA A 281 -4.96 25.08 4.08
C ALA A 281 -5.56 24.06 5.06
N VAL A 282 -4.79 23.04 5.47
CA VAL A 282 -5.22 22.07 6.49
C VAL A 282 -5.53 22.76 7.82
N LEU A 283 -4.67 23.68 8.26
CA LEU A 283 -4.89 24.43 9.51
C LEU A 283 -6.12 25.33 9.43
N ALA A 284 -6.33 26.02 8.31
CA ALA A 284 -7.49 26.87 8.11
C ALA A 284 -8.79 26.06 8.17
N LEU A 285 -8.84 24.90 7.52
CA LEU A 285 -10.02 24.02 7.54
C LEU A 285 -10.26 23.40 8.92
N SER A 286 -9.19 23.04 9.64
CA SER A 286 -9.28 22.50 11.01
C SER A 286 -9.95 23.50 11.97
N LEU A 287 -9.70 24.79 11.82
CA LEU A 287 -10.36 25.84 12.62
C LEU A 287 -11.86 25.93 12.35
N ILE A 288 -12.31 25.73 11.11
CA ILE A 288 -13.73 25.71 10.74
C ILE A 288 -14.43 24.50 11.36
N HIS A 289 -13.82 23.32 11.34
CA HIS A 289 -14.40 22.12 11.96
C HIS A 289 -14.47 22.18 13.50
N ILE A 290 -13.59 22.90 14.15
CA ILE A 290 -13.64 23.13 15.61
C ILE A 290 -14.76 24.13 15.96
N SER A 291 -15.01 25.12 15.12
CA SER A 291 -16.02 26.17 15.37
C SER A 291 -17.46 25.77 15.01
N GLU A 292 -17.68 24.73 14.19
CA GLU A 292 -19.01 24.25 13.79
C GLU A 292 -19.17 22.71 14.01
N PRO A 293 -19.11 22.17 15.23
CA PRO A 293 -19.24 20.73 15.46
C PRO A 293 -20.66 20.18 15.25
N THR A 294 -21.66 21.03 14.98
CA THR A 294 -23.08 20.67 15.04
C THR A 294 -23.73 20.34 13.69
N ARG A 295 -23.03 20.43 12.55
CA ARG A 295 -23.64 20.15 11.23
C ARG A 295 -23.54 18.70 10.75
N GLN A 296 -22.84 17.82 11.45
CA GLN A 296 -22.71 16.39 11.07
C GLN A 296 -23.67 15.43 11.77
N ALA A 297 -24.65 15.91 12.53
CA ALA A 297 -25.56 15.05 13.29
C ALA A 297 -26.98 15.01 12.72
N THR A 298 -27.14 15.02 11.40
CA THR A 298 -28.47 14.74 10.81
C THR A 298 -28.33 14.19 9.39
N ILE A 299 -28.04 12.91 9.27
CA ILE A 299 -28.60 12.03 8.23
C ILE A 299 -28.77 10.65 8.86
#